data_75084620df5874e568573644c6054e28
#
_entry.id   75084620df5874e568573644c6054e28
#
_cell.length_a   1.000
_cell.length_b   1.000
_cell.length_c   1.000
_cell.angle_alpha   90.00
_cell.angle_beta   90.00
_cell.angle_gamma   90.00
#
_symmetry.space_group_name_H-M   'P 1'
#
loop_
_entity.id
_entity.type
_entity.pdbx_description
1 polymer ?
#
loop_
_entity_poly.entity_id
_entity_poly.type
_entity_poly.pdbx_seq_one_letter_code
_entity_poly.pdbx_strand_id
1 'polypeptide(L)'
;YRGFHEIVLYPDDFVSPQRHRDASGIEHEWDDARSGEAWQQGPVILAWPGVETSGGWEGYNLVNHELAHKLDMLEGGANGLPPLHRDMRVQDWAKAMQSAYDTLNAELDANPEAETAIDPYAAEDPAEFFAVTSEYFFTAPDLLANAFPDVYQQLALFYRQDSLARLRRLQAEHPDYKAVENATNG
;
A
#
# COMPACT_ATOMS: atom_id res chain seq x y z
N TYR A 1 4.86 -15.90 -10.71
CA TYR A 1 4.34 -15.93 -9.31
C TYR A 1 5.03 -17.01 -8.48
N ARG A 2 6.36 -16.92 -8.30
CA ARG A 2 7.08 -17.79 -7.38
C ARG A 2 6.69 -17.40 -5.95
N GLY A 3 6.27 -18.39 -5.12
CA GLY A 3 5.92 -18.16 -3.72
C GLY A 3 4.48 -17.71 -3.45
N PHE A 4 3.68 -17.44 -4.48
CA PHE A 4 2.25 -17.20 -4.35
C PHE A 4 1.50 -18.53 -4.60
N HIS A 5 0.83 -19.05 -3.57
CA HIS A 5 0.19 -20.36 -3.65
C HIS A 5 -1.33 -20.28 -3.60
N GLU A 6 -1.87 -19.46 -2.73
CA GLU A 6 -3.32 -19.39 -2.50
C GLU A 6 -3.74 -18.06 -1.83
N ILE A 7 -5.01 -17.73 -1.99
CA ILE A 7 -5.69 -16.71 -1.21
C ILE A 7 -6.69 -17.43 -0.31
N VAL A 8 -6.64 -17.14 0.99
CA VAL A 8 -7.60 -17.65 1.97
C VAL A 8 -8.50 -16.49 2.38
N LEU A 9 -9.81 -16.69 2.26
CA LEU A 9 -10.80 -15.69 2.60
C LEU A 9 -11.55 -16.10 3.87
N TYR A 10 -11.44 -15.28 4.91
CA TYR A 10 -12.19 -15.44 6.16
C TYR A 10 -13.49 -14.63 6.12
N PRO A 11 -14.57 -15.14 6.76
CA PRO A 11 -15.85 -14.42 6.79
C PRO A 11 -15.82 -13.14 7.62
N ASP A 12 -14.94 -13.06 8.63
CA ASP A 12 -14.77 -11.95 9.55
C ASP A 12 -13.29 -11.65 9.77
N ASP A 13 -12.97 -10.52 10.45
CA ASP A 13 -11.62 -10.21 10.88
C ASP A 13 -11.06 -11.36 11.73
N PHE A 14 -9.78 -11.59 11.61
CA PHE A 14 -9.10 -12.68 12.30
C PHE A 14 -8.01 -12.15 13.23
N VAL A 15 -7.70 -12.95 14.25
CA VAL A 15 -6.62 -12.66 15.18
C VAL A 15 -5.38 -13.41 14.72
N SER A 16 -4.29 -12.69 14.48
CA SER A 16 -3.00 -13.27 14.15
C SER A 16 -2.03 -13.10 15.33
N PRO A 17 -1.50 -14.20 15.91
CA PRO A 17 -0.48 -14.10 16.95
C PRO A 17 0.80 -13.52 16.36
N GLN A 18 1.22 -12.37 16.86
CA GLN A 18 2.47 -11.71 16.48
C GLN A 18 3.57 -12.11 17.45
N ARG A 19 4.78 -12.34 16.92
CA ARG A 19 5.98 -12.59 17.71
C ARG A 19 7.07 -11.64 17.28
N HIS A 20 7.57 -10.88 18.21
CA HIS A 20 8.72 -10.03 18.01
C HIS A 20 9.80 -10.38 19.04
N ARG A 21 11.04 -10.54 18.57
CA ARG A 21 12.19 -10.70 19.44
C ARG A 21 12.95 -9.38 19.50
N ASP A 22 13.01 -8.77 20.68
CA ASP A 22 13.71 -7.53 20.87
C ASP A 22 15.25 -7.71 20.84
N ALA A 23 15.99 -6.59 20.84
CA ALA A 23 17.45 -6.59 20.82
C ALA A 23 18.09 -7.28 22.06
N SER A 24 17.31 -7.49 23.15
CA SER A 24 17.71 -8.20 24.35
C SER A 24 17.46 -9.71 24.24
N GLY A 25 16.84 -10.17 23.14
CA GLY A 25 16.51 -11.56 22.88
C GLY A 25 15.22 -12.04 23.58
N ILE A 26 14.41 -11.11 24.11
CA ILE A 26 13.12 -11.42 24.73
C ILE A 26 12.08 -11.53 23.60
N GLU A 27 11.33 -12.63 23.58
CA GLU A 27 10.16 -12.80 22.71
C GLU A 27 8.95 -12.11 23.32
N HIS A 28 8.34 -11.21 22.56
CA HIS A 28 7.06 -10.61 22.84
C HIS A 28 6.04 -11.28 21.94
N GLU A 29 4.94 -11.76 22.53
CA GLU A 29 3.82 -12.36 21.81
C GLU A 29 2.56 -11.57 22.17
N TRP A 30 1.81 -11.14 21.14
CA TRP A 30 0.53 -10.47 21.31
C TRP A 30 -0.41 -10.85 20.18
N ASP A 31 -1.69 -10.79 20.45
CA ASP A 31 -2.73 -10.99 19.47
C ASP A 31 -3.05 -9.66 18.78
N ASP A 32 -3.05 -9.66 17.46
CA ASP A 32 -3.39 -8.50 16.65
C ASP A 32 -4.60 -8.81 15.76
N ALA A 33 -5.63 -7.96 15.83
CA ALA A 33 -6.81 -8.07 14.99
C ALA A 33 -6.50 -7.53 13.59
N ARG A 34 -6.63 -8.37 12.57
CA ARG A 34 -6.26 -8.05 11.20
C ARG A 34 -7.38 -8.31 10.21
N SER A 35 -7.46 -7.42 9.23
CA SER A 35 -8.32 -7.60 8.05
C SER A 35 -7.58 -8.30 6.90
N GLY A 36 -6.24 -8.31 6.92
CA GLY A 36 -5.39 -9.00 5.95
C GLY A 36 -4.04 -9.40 6.51
N GLU A 37 -3.40 -10.35 5.89
CA GLU A 37 -2.03 -10.77 6.19
C GLU A 37 -1.41 -11.53 5.01
N ALA A 38 -0.25 -11.10 4.56
CA ALA A 38 0.53 -11.80 3.55
C ALA A 38 1.72 -12.53 4.19
N TRP A 39 1.79 -13.83 3.97
CA TRP A 39 2.92 -14.62 4.47
C TRP A 39 4.00 -14.78 3.41
N GLN A 40 5.26 -14.64 3.77
CA GLN A 40 6.38 -14.75 2.84
C GLN A 40 6.35 -16.08 2.06
N GLN A 41 6.18 -17.19 2.76
CA GLN A 41 6.01 -18.52 2.17
C GLN A 41 4.66 -19.09 2.58
N GLY A 42 3.58 -18.67 1.90
CA GLY A 42 2.24 -19.09 2.29
C GLY A 42 1.15 -18.32 1.57
N PRO A 43 -0.09 -18.43 2.05
CA PRO A 43 -1.23 -17.74 1.49
C PRO A 43 -1.17 -16.23 1.69
N VAL A 44 -2.00 -15.53 0.96
CA VAL A 44 -2.54 -14.23 1.35
C VAL A 44 -3.85 -14.49 2.06
N ILE A 45 -3.98 -14.01 3.30
CA ILE A 45 -5.19 -14.15 4.11
C ILE A 45 -5.93 -12.84 4.07
N LEU A 46 -7.23 -12.86 3.80
CA LEU A 46 -8.07 -11.68 3.69
C LEU A 46 -9.35 -11.89 4.51
N ALA A 47 -9.81 -10.87 5.19
CA ALA A 47 -11.13 -10.85 5.81
C ALA A 47 -12.16 -10.26 4.84
N TRP A 48 -13.32 -10.90 4.74
CA TRP A 48 -14.37 -10.48 3.82
C TRP A 48 -14.83 -9.03 4.05
N PRO A 49 -15.02 -8.52 5.27
CA PRO A 49 -15.41 -7.14 5.50
C PRO A 49 -14.43 -6.14 4.86
N GLY A 50 -13.11 -6.38 5.00
CA GLY A 50 -12.08 -5.56 4.37
C GLY A 50 -12.10 -5.65 2.84
N VAL A 51 -12.36 -6.83 2.29
CA VAL A 51 -12.52 -7.02 0.83
C VAL A 51 -13.77 -6.33 0.32
N GLU A 52 -14.90 -6.43 1.03
CA GLU A 52 -16.19 -5.85 0.64
C GLU A 52 -16.14 -4.31 0.62
N THR A 53 -15.39 -3.71 1.53
CA THR A 53 -15.15 -2.26 1.57
C THR A 53 -14.04 -1.79 0.63
N SER A 54 -13.27 -2.72 0.07
CA SER A 54 -12.21 -2.43 -0.90
C SER A 54 -12.77 -2.07 -2.27
N GLY A 55 -12.00 -1.32 -3.06
CA GLY A 55 -12.30 -1.08 -4.46
C GLY A 55 -13.11 0.19 -4.73
N GLY A 56 -13.34 1.02 -3.72
CA GLY A 56 -13.68 2.43 -3.89
C GLY A 56 -12.54 3.20 -4.56
N TRP A 57 -12.76 4.48 -4.83
CA TRP A 57 -11.74 5.38 -5.40
C TRP A 57 -11.15 6.29 -4.33
N GLU A 58 -11.06 5.78 -3.10
CA GLU A 58 -10.72 6.53 -1.89
C GLU A 58 -9.32 6.21 -1.36
N GLY A 59 -8.53 5.47 -2.12
CA GLY A 59 -7.16 5.10 -1.72
C GLY A 59 -7.08 3.76 -0.96
N TYR A 60 -8.18 3.23 -0.43
CA TYR A 60 -8.18 1.97 0.31
C TYR A 60 -8.48 0.76 -0.58
N ASN A 61 -7.64 -0.26 -0.51
CA ASN A 61 -7.88 -1.57 -1.13
C ASN A 61 -7.05 -2.67 -0.47
N LEU A 62 -7.67 -3.40 0.47
CA LEU A 62 -7.04 -4.49 1.21
C LEU A 62 -6.36 -5.53 0.30
N VAL A 63 -7.00 -5.88 -0.83
CA VAL A 63 -6.44 -6.88 -1.75
C VAL A 63 -5.13 -6.39 -2.38
N ASN A 64 -5.09 -5.12 -2.82
CA ASN A 64 -3.88 -4.52 -3.38
C ASN A 64 -2.80 -4.38 -2.32
N HIS A 65 -3.17 -4.04 -1.09
CA HIS A 65 -2.27 -3.93 0.06
C HIS A 65 -1.52 -5.23 0.31
N GLU A 66 -2.25 -6.30 0.55
CA GLU A 66 -1.66 -7.61 0.84
C GLU A 66 -0.87 -8.20 -0.35
N LEU A 67 -1.33 -7.93 -1.57
CA LEU A 67 -0.58 -8.33 -2.76
C LEU A 67 0.71 -7.52 -2.93
N ALA A 68 0.74 -6.25 -2.52
CA ALA A 68 1.97 -5.44 -2.52
C ALA A 68 2.99 -6.01 -1.52
N HIS A 69 2.58 -6.33 -0.29
CA HIS A 69 3.45 -7.05 0.66
C HIS A 69 3.97 -8.37 0.09
N LYS A 70 3.11 -9.11 -0.60
CA LYS A 70 3.53 -10.37 -1.25
C LYS A 70 4.59 -10.15 -2.33
N LEU A 71 4.50 -9.04 -3.09
CA LEU A 71 5.52 -8.66 -4.06
C LEU A 71 6.81 -8.23 -3.38
N ASP A 72 6.72 -7.46 -2.32
CA ASP A 72 7.87 -6.98 -1.54
C ASP A 72 8.68 -8.16 -0.95
N MET A 73 7.98 -9.18 -0.45
CA MET A 73 8.59 -10.35 0.17
C MET A 73 9.18 -11.40 -0.81
N LEU A 74 9.15 -11.17 -2.13
CA LEU A 74 9.62 -12.19 -3.11
C LEU A 74 11.12 -12.51 -3.01
N GLU A 75 11.95 -11.58 -2.55
CA GLU A 75 13.40 -11.76 -2.41
C GLU A 75 13.91 -11.46 -0.99
N GLY A 76 13.05 -11.56 0.02
CA GLY A 76 13.43 -11.30 1.41
C GLY A 76 12.25 -10.98 2.31
N GLY A 77 12.48 -10.22 3.38
CA GLY A 77 11.43 -9.65 4.21
C GLY A 77 10.80 -8.42 3.55
N ALA A 78 9.58 -8.08 3.93
CA ALA A 78 8.94 -6.84 3.51
C ALA A 78 9.76 -5.63 4.03
N ASN A 79 10.17 -4.75 3.13
CA ASN A 79 11.01 -3.59 3.44
C ASN A 79 10.79 -2.39 2.50
N GLY A 80 9.76 -2.43 1.66
CA GLY A 80 9.44 -1.40 0.68
C GLY A 80 10.31 -1.41 -0.59
N LEU A 81 11.13 -2.47 -0.77
CA LEU A 81 11.96 -2.65 -1.96
C LEU A 81 11.66 -4.00 -2.63
N PRO A 82 10.58 -4.11 -3.40
CA PRO A 82 10.28 -5.32 -4.15
C PRO A 82 11.33 -5.59 -5.23
N PRO A 83 11.44 -6.82 -5.77
CA PRO A 83 12.36 -7.12 -6.87
C PRO A 83 12.05 -6.26 -8.09
N LEU A 84 12.89 -5.26 -8.33
CA LEU A 84 12.70 -4.31 -9.42
C LEU A 84 13.02 -4.94 -10.78
N HIS A 85 12.38 -4.44 -11.83
CA HIS A 85 12.73 -4.81 -13.19
C HIS A 85 14.15 -4.37 -13.56
N ARG A 86 14.80 -5.05 -14.50
CA ARG A 86 16.20 -4.80 -14.89
C ARG A 86 16.47 -3.41 -15.44
N ASP A 87 15.44 -2.75 -15.98
CA ASP A 87 15.45 -1.41 -16.52
C ASP A 87 15.16 -0.34 -15.45
N MET A 88 14.87 -0.74 -14.21
CA MET A 88 14.69 0.15 -13.07
C MET A 88 15.97 0.23 -12.23
N ARG A 89 16.26 1.43 -11.72
CA ARG A 89 17.43 1.66 -10.85
C ARG A 89 16.99 1.70 -9.40
N VAL A 90 17.61 0.84 -8.58
CA VAL A 90 17.33 0.80 -7.12
C VAL A 90 17.51 2.18 -6.47
N GLN A 91 18.49 2.97 -6.93
CA GLN A 91 18.74 4.31 -6.40
C GLN A 91 17.61 5.30 -6.68
N ASP A 92 16.97 5.21 -7.85
CA ASP A 92 15.85 6.10 -8.23
C ASP A 92 14.60 5.70 -7.44
N TRP A 93 14.35 4.39 -7.28
CA TRP A 93 13.30 3.86 -6.41
C TRP A 93 13.50 4.32 -4.97
N ALA A 94 14.66 4.03 -4.37
CA ALA A 94 14.94 4.35 -2.99
C ALA A 94 14.83 5.86 -2.72
N LYS A 95 15.32 6.70 -3.64
CA LYS A 95 15.19 8.16 -3.52
C LYS A 95 13.73 8.62 -3.51
N ALA A 96 12.92 8.12 -4.44
CA ALA A 96 11.51 8.51 -4.54
C ALA A 96 10.73 8.07 -3.28
N MET A 97 10.86 6.78 -2.89
CA MET A 97 10.16 6.22 -1.74
C MET A 97 10.60 6.89 -0.43
N GLN A 98 11.92 7.00 -0.19
CA GLN A 98 12.44 7.59 1.05
C GLN A 98 12.05 9.07 1.19
N SER A 99 12.18 9.86 0.10
CA SER A 99 11.82 11.29 0.17
C SER A 99 10.35 11.51 0.49
N ALA A 100 9.45 10.69 -0.06
CA ALA A 100 8.03 10.79 0.18
C ALA A 100 7.67 10.28 1.59
N TYR A 101 8.27 9.17 2.03
CA TYR A 101 8.13 8.63 3.38
C TYR A 101 8.58 9.65 4.45
N ASP A 102 9.75 10.27 4.26
CA ASP A 102 10.27 11.29 5.17
C ASP A 102 9.35 12.53 5.20
N THR A 103 8.75 12.90 4.07
CA THR A 103 7.81 14.02 3.97
C THR A 103 6.55 13.74 4.79
N LEU A 104 5.96 12.55 4.62
CA LEU A 104 4.77 12.13 5.36
C LEU A 104 5.05 12.07 6.88
N ASN A 105 6.17 11.48 7.28
CA ASN A 105 6.55 11.40 8.69
C ASN A 105 6.78 12.79 9.29
N ALA A 106 7.45 13.70 8.59
CA ALA A 106 7.66 15.06 9.07
C ALA A 106 6.35 15.84 9.24
N GLU A 107 5.36 15.60 8.41
CA GLU A 107 4.02 16.19 8.52
C GLU A 107 3.29 15.66 9.77
N LEU A 108 3.31 14.36 10.01
CA LEU A 108 2.70 13.72 11.17
C LEU A 108 3.44 14.05 12.49
N ASP A 109 4.76 14.16 12.45
CA ASP A 109 5.56 14.60 13.62
C ASP A 109 5.22 16.06 14.01
N ALA A 110 4.96 16.90 13.04
CA ALA A 110 4.56 18.29 13.28
C ALA A 110 3.11 18.41 13.79
N ASN A 111 2.23 17.56 13.31
CA ASN A 111 0.82 17.49 13.73
C ASN A 111 0.28 16.06 13.54
N PRO A 112 0.16 15.26 14.61
CA PRO A 112 -0.36 13.89 14.53
C PRO A 112 -1.81 13.76 14.00
N GLU A 113 -2.57 14.85 14.04
CA GLU A 113 -3.95 14.89 13.50
C GLU A 113 -4.01 15.59 12.11
N ALA A 114 -2.88 15.68 11.42
CA ALA A 114 -2.86 16.27 10.08
C ALA A 114 -3.70 15.46 9.09
N GLU A 115 -4.46 16.16 8.26
CA GLU A 115 -5.08 15.55 7.07
C GLU A 115 -4.00 15.36 6.01
N THR A 116 -3.42 14.16 5.97
CA THR A 116 -2.35 13.79 5.02
C THR A 116 -2.92 13.45 3.65
N ALA A 117 -2.10 13.61 2.61
CA ALA A 117 -2.50 13.34 1.23
C ALA A 117 -2.78 11.85 0.94
N ILE A 118 -2.22 10.96 1.73
CA ILE A 118 -2.48 9.52 1.73
C ILE A 118 -2.71 9.06 3.17
N ASP A 119 -3.22 7.85 3.35
CA ASP A 119 -3.47 7.27 4.67
C ASP A 119 -2.21 7.36 5.55
N PRO A 120 -2.29 7.92 6.78
CA PRO A 120 -1.17 8.03 7.70
C PRO A 120 -0.58 6.66 8.11
N TYR A 121 -1.29 5.57 7.92
CA TYR A 121 -0.79 4.21 8.10
C TYR A 121 0.47 3.93 7.25
N ALA A 122 0.61 4.61 6.11
CA ALA A 122 1.82 4.58 5.30
C ALA A 122 3.11 5.04 6.03
N ALA A 123 2.98 5.76 7.15
CA ALA A 123 4.12 6.21 7.94
C ALA A 123 4.63 5.18 8.98
N GLU A 124 3.93 4.04 9.15
CA GLU A 124 4.30 3.00 10.11
C GLU A 124 5.71 2.46 9.83
N ASP A 125 5.94 2.00 8.61
CA ASP A 125 7.24 1.56 8.13
C ASP A 125 7.35 1.60 6.58
N PRO A 126 8.54 1.38 5.99
CA PRO A 126 8.72 1.42 4.55
C PRO A 126 7.92 0.36 3.77
N ALA A 127 7.59 -0.79 4.36
CA ALA A 127 6.78 -1.81 3.70
C ALA A 127 5.32 -1.38 3.64
N GLU A 128 4.79 -0.78 4.72
CA GLU A 128 3.45 -0.19 4.74
C GLU A 128 3.36 1.01 3.79
N PHE A 129 4.41 1.83 3.71
CA PHE A 129 4.47 2.91 2.72
C PHE A 129 4.33 2.39 1.29
N PHE A 130 5.02 1.32 0.94
CA PHE A 130 4.90 0.70 -0.38
C PHE A 130 3.52 0.10 -0.60
N ALA A 131 2.94 -0.58 0.39
CA ALA A 131 1.62 -1.19 0.30
C ALA A 131 0.52 -0.13 0.10
N VAL A 132 0.47 0.90 0.96
CA VAL A 132 -0.50 1.98 0.87
C VAL A 132 -0.35 2.78 -0.43
N THR A 133 0.88 3.15 -0.82
CA THR A 133 1.08 3.84 -2.10
C THR A 133 0.68 3.00 -3.31
N SER A 134 0.77 1.66 -3.22
CA SER A 134 0.26 0.73 -4.22
C SER A 134 -1.27 0.72 -4.28
N GLU A 135 -1.95 0.80 -3.14
CA GLU A 135 -3.41 0.97 -3.10
C GLU A 135 -3.83 2.23 -3.85
N TYR A 136 -3.23 3.38 -3.48
CA TYR A 136 -3.51 4.67 -4.14
C TYR A 136 -3.17 4.65 -5.63
N PHE A 137 -2.09 3.99 -6.02
CA PHE A 137 -1.74 3.85 -7.44
C PHE A 137 -2.86 3.22 -8.27
N PHE A 138 -3.57 2.24 -7.72
CA PHE A 138 -4.66 1.55 -8.42
C PHE A 138 -6.03 2.18 -8.23
N THR A 139 -6.29 2.82 -7.09
CA THR A 139 -7.63 3.31 -6.70
C THR A 139 -7.76 4.83 -6.73
N ALA A 140 -6.71 5.59 -6.40
CA ALA A 140 -6.70 7.05 -6.39
C ALA A 140 -5.41 7.62 -7.00
N PRO A 141 -5.10 7.28 -8.28
CA PRO A 141 -3.82 7.61 -8.90
C PRO A 141 -3.59 9.11 -9.08
N ASP A 142 -4.61 9.91 -9.16
CA ASP A 142 -4.56 11.37 -9.22
C ASP A 142 -4.11 11.97 -7.89
N LEU A 143 -4.60 11.47 -6.75
CA LEU A 143 -4.15 11.89 -5.43
C LEU A 143 -2.68 11.56 -5.24
N LEU A 144 -2.28 10.31 -5.54
CA LEU A 144 -0.88 9.89 -5.44
C LEU A 144 0.05 10.69 -6.35
N ALA A 145 -0.34 10.90 -7.61
CA ALA A 145 0.49 11.64 -8.57
C ALA A 145 0.63 13.13 -8.20
N ASN A 146 -0.37 13.71 -7.54
CA ASN A 146 -0.32 15.08 -7.05
C ASN A 146 0.56 15.21 -5.80
N ALA A 147 0.41 14.30 -4.84
CA ALA A 147 1.16 14.35 -3.58
C ALA A 147 2.62 13.90 -3.76
N PHE A 148 2.83 12.76 -4.43
CA PHE A 148 4.12 12.10 -4.57
C PHE A 148 4.40 11.69 -6.03
N PRO A 149 4.66 12.67 -6.93
CA PRO A 149 4.80 12.40 -8.36
C PRO A 149 5.94 11.43 -8.70
N ASP A 150 7.05 11.48 -7.97
CA ASP A 150 8.18 10.58 -8.18
C ASP A 150 7.84 9.14 -7.76
N VAL A 151 7.06 8.95 -6.67
CA VAL A 151 6.55 7.63 -6.26
C VAL A 151 5.61 7.08 -7.32
N TYR A 152 4.66 7.89 -7.80
CA TYR A 152 3.76 7.49 -8.88
C TYR A 152 4.54 6.99 -10.12
N GLN A 153 5.58 7.72 -10.54
CA GLN A 153 6.41 7.32 -11.68
C GLN A 153 7.12 5.99 -11.44
N GLN A 154 7.69 5.77 -10.24
CA GLN A 154 8.34 4.51 -9.91
C GLN A 154 7.34 3.34 -9.90
N LEU A 155 6.15 3.54 -9.35
CA LEU A 155 5.10 2.52 -9.35
C LEU A 155 4.58 2.24 -10.77
N ALA A 156 4.46 3.26 -11.63
CA ALA A 156 4.08 3.07 -13.03
C ALA A 156 5.11 2.23 -13.80
N LEU A 157 6.39 2.42 -13.54
CA LEU A 157 7.47 1.58 -14.10
C LEU A 157 7.40 0.15 -13.52
N PHE A 158 7.22 0.03 -12.21
CA PHE A 158 7.19 -1.26 -11.51
C PHE A 158 6.00 -2.12 -11.95
N TYR A 159 4.79 -1.57 -11.92
CA TYR A 159 3.58 -2.28 -12.34
C TYR A 159 3.41 -2.33 -13.86
N ARG A 160 4.23 -1.59 -14.63
CA ARG A 160 4.13 -1.45 -16.08
C ARG A 160 2.73 -1.03 -16.53
N GLN A 161 2.15 -0.10 -15.80
CA GLN A 161 0.82 0.44 -16.01
C GLN A 161 0.84 1.96 -15.83
N ASP A 162 -0.10 2.64 -16.50
CA ASP A 162 -0.41 4.05 -16.28
C ASP A 162 -1.86 4.13 -15.76
N SER A 163 -1.99 4.05 -14.44
CA SER A 163 -3.30 4.06 -13.76
C SER A 163 -3.99 5.42 -13.89
N LEU A 164 -3.23 6.52 -13.95
CA LEU A 164 -3.79 7.85 -14.15
C LEU A 164 -4.37 8.02 -15.57
N ALA A 165 -3.68 7.53 -16.60
CA ALA A 165 -4.23 7.51 -17.96
C ALA A 165 -5.48 6.63 -18.05
N ARG A 166 -5.53 5.51 -17.31
CA ARG A 166 -6.73 4.67 -17.20
C ARG A 166 -7.88 5.43 -16.55
N LEU A 167 -7.64 6.12 -15.42
CA LEU A 167 -8.64 6.93 -14.73
C LEU A 167 -9.22 8.01 -15.68
N ARG A 168 -8.35 8.78 -16.34
CA ARG A 168 -8.77 9.84 -17.27
C ARG A 168 -9.63 9.32 -18.44
N ARG A 169 -9.32 8.12 -18.93
CA ARG A 169 -10.10 7.47 -19.99
C ARG A 169 -11.49 7.08 -19.47
N LEU A 170 -11.58 6.46 -18.28
CA LEU A 170 -12.84 6.11 -17.65
C LEU A 170 -13.72 7.34 -17.39
N GLN A 171 -13.14 8.44 -16.93
CA GLN A 171 -13.84 9.70 -16.74
C GLN A 171 -14.36 10.31 -18.05
N ALA A 172 -13.60 10.16 -19.13
CA ALA A 172 -14.00 10.65 -20.46
C ALA A 172 -15.15 9.80 -21.06
N GLU A 173 -15.12 8.48 -20.85
CA GLU A 173 -16.16 7.55 -21.32
C GLU A 173 -17.43 7.61 -20.45
N HIS A 174 -17.30 7.94 -19.18
CA HIS A 174 -18.36 8.02 -18.18
C HIS A 174 -18.30 9.36 -17.43
N PRO A 175 -18.86 10.45 -17.97
CA PRO A 175 -18.80 11.79 -17.35
C PRO A 175 -19.41 11.88 -15.94
N ASP A 176 -20.33 10.97 -15.61
CA ASP A 176 -20.92 10.86 -14.27
C ASP A 176 -20.01 10.11 -13.28
N TYR A 177 -18.87 9.61 -13.77
CA TYR A 177 -17.85 8.93 -12.97
C TYR A 177 -17.03 9.98 -12.20
N LYS A 178 -17.49 10.30 -11.01
CA LYS A 178 -16.77 11.18 -10.11
C LYS A 178 -15.62 10.40 -9.47
N ALA A 179 -14.38 10.74 -9.83
CA ALA A 179 -13.29 10.64 -8.88
C ALA A 179 -13.70 11.44 -7.64
N VAL A 180 -13.47 10.89 -6.45
CA VAL A 180 -13.92 11.49 -5.19
C VAL A 180 -13.57 12.97 -5.19
N GLU A 181 -14.57 13.85 -5.29
CA GLU A 181 -14.43 15.25 -4.93
C GLU A 181 -14.08 15.24 -3.43
N ASN A 182 -12.89 15.71 -3.10
CA ASN A 182 -12.50 15.96 -1.72
C ASN A 182 -13.68 16.52 -0.96
N ALA A 183 -14.16 15.80 0.05
CA ALA A 183 -15.13 16.28 1.02
C ALA A 183 -14.47 17.33 1.93
N THR A 184 -13.93 18.40 1.32
CA THR A 184 -13.55 19.64 1.97
C THR A 184 -14.62 20.64 1.64
N ASN A 185 -15.79 20.50 2.30
CA ASN A 185 -16.70 21.63 2.57
C ASN A 185 -17.88 21.13 3.44
N GLY A 186 -17.78 21.41 4.75
CA GLY A 186 -18.89 21.25 5.68
C GLY A 186 -18.41 21.29 7.12
#